data_707e2171ec7429e3f6e7e1e8dd5d6968
#
_entry.id   707e2171ec7429e3f6e7e1e8dd5d6968
#
_cell.length_a   1.000
_cell.length_b   1.000
_cell.length_c   1.000
_cell.angle_alpha   90.00
_cell.angle_beta   90.00
_cell.angle_gamma   90.00
#
_symmetry.space_group_name_H-M   'P 1'
#
loop_
_entity.id
_entity.type
_entity.pdbx_description
1 polymer ?
#
loop_
_entity_poly.entity_id
_entity_poly.type
_entity_poly.pdbx_seq_one_letter_code
_entity_poly.pdbx_strand_id
1 'polypeptide(L)'
;MIRAPRRDWQSRVGWLPRIPRQTPPPVDAPLIDVTHAHDGRAVVRQMTHDGRRWLLPGSIASAFVSLVNIGVPMALGRAIDDGVVAADAAALTGWLALVALAYVVRAVAQTVRMQTNVGAGLAEHDLRVQALDWITAPEGVGGRSRLPGDLLAVLVTDVRAVSRAFIALTSIPGNIVTLLGALISMALINGWLVLATTCIVPLLILLSVKGVAPVKRSTHRERRAEAAVAGSAADLTSGLRVIQGLSAQRRATARFRVASREGLNATLRTRRVKGVYTGTINASVGVFITVLTVLAGWLTLGGHISAGELVTVVGLAQTLGPPLRALGVDTATMLASAHASGDRFCELRDSPVAWAVHPDDGARTTPGDGPVELHVPVGDSQLDVPGGSHLGVVAPQKVCDALVEAIDHGSETVLNGVPASHLNPAQRRRLVLVAPRSPELFDDTAHANIVLDGQTTVARLSAVTDAAALDTVAAVLPRGLETEVGEGGRYVSGGQRQRLALARALLHSPDGLMLVDPTTSIDAATIATIAERLHKLREGRTTIIATTSPAILDQMDEVVLFDVDGREVARAPHRDLLSRDDYRGMLS
;
A
#
# COMPACT_ATOMS: atom_id res chain seq x y z
N MET A 1 -17.89 7.92 -16.34
CA MET A 1 -16.75 8.65 -16.98
C MET A 1 -16.98 10.15 -16.87
N ILE A 2 -16.57 10.78 -15.76
CA ILE A 2 -16.71 12.23 -15.57
C ILE A 2 -15.36 12.84 -15.98
N ARG A 3 -15.31 13.43 -17.17
CA ARG A 3 -14.19 14.28 -17.60
C ARG A 3 -14.26 15.59 -16.81
N ALA A 4 -13.42 15.71 -15.75
CA ALA A 4 -13.17 17.00 -15.14
C ALA A 4 -12.57 17.95 -16.18
N PRO A 5 -13.02 19.22 -16.28
CA PRO A 5 -12.46 20.18 -17.21
C PRO A 5 -11.00 20.45 -16.82
N ARG A 6 -10.06 20.04 -17.68
CA ARG A 6 -8.64 20.33 -17.53
C ARG A 6 -8.46 21.84 -17.64
N ARG A 7 -8.35 22.55 -16.52
CA ARG A 7 -7.84 23.92 -16.49
C ARG A 7 -6.36 23.88 -16.84
N ASP A 8 -6.05 24.20 -18.07
CA ASP A 8 -4.68 24.32 -18.59
C ASP A 8 -4.04 25.60 -17.99
N TRP A 9 -3.48 25.49 -16.77
CA TRP A 9 -2.80 26.60 -16.08
C TRP A 9 -1.54 27.04 -16.83
N GLN A 10 -0.96 26.16 -17.66
CA GLN A 10 0.23 26.45 -18.47
C GLN A 10 -0.06 27.42 -19.62
N SER A 11 -1.33 27.57 -20.04
CA SER A 11 -1.70 28.56 -21.05
C SER A 11 -1.67 29.99 -20.54
N ARG A 12 -1.58 30.22 -19.23
CA ARG A 12 -1.55 31.52 -18.59
C ARG A 12 -0.15 32.07 -18.35
N VAL A 13 0.90 31.25 -18.51
CA VAL A 13 2.30 31.64 -18.24
C VAL A 13 3.15 31.30 -19.47
N GLY A 14 3.00 32.13 -20.51
CA GLY A 14 3.58 31.89 -21.85
C GLY A 14 5.11 31.90 -21.94
N TRP A 15 5.83 32.23 -20.85
CA TRP A 15 7.30 32.29 -20.79
C TRP A 15 7.97 31.09 -20.12
N LEU A 16 7.20 30.16 -19.49
CA LEU A 16 7.76 28.92 -18.95
C LEU A 16 8.11 27.95 -20.08
N PRO A 17 9.31 27.33 -20.07
CA PRO A 17 9.64 26.29 -21.02
C PRO A 17 8.59 25.17 -20.95
N ARG A 18 8.02 24.84 -22.10
CA ARG A 18 7.04 23.74 -22.20
C ARG A 18 7.73 22.46 -21.78
N ILE A 19 7.47 22.01 -20.55
CA ILE A 19 7.85 20.68 -20.10
C ILE A 19 7.13 19.71 -21.04
N PRO A 20 7.84 18.78 -21.70
CA PRO A 20 7.20 17.79 -22.57
C PRO A 20 6.05 17.14 -21.81
N ARG A 21 4.85 17.18 -22.36
CA ARG A 21 3.70 16.49 -21.80
C ARG A 21 4.07 15.01 -21.80
N GLN A 22 4.46 14.48 -20.65
CA GLN A 22 4.55 13.05 -20.47
C GLN A 22 3.10 12.56 -20.43
N THR A 23 2.66 11.92 -21.53
CA THR A 23 1.42 11.15 -21.52
C THR A 23 1.59 10.11 -20.44
N PRO A 24 0.59 9.92 -19.56
CA PRO A 24 0.64 8.81 -18.63
C PRO A 24 0.86 7.52 -19.44
N PRO A 25 1.63 6.56 -18.92
CA PRO A 25 1.84 5.30 -19.59
C PRO A 25 0.50 4.64 -19.92
N PRO A 26 0.42 3.82 -20.98
CA PRO A 26 -0.75 2.98 -21.21
C PRO A 26 -1.02 2.15 -19.95
N VAL A 27 -2.28 1.96 -19.62
CA VAL A 27 -2.71 1.23 -18.42
C VAL A 27 -2.17 -0.22 -18.41
N ASP A 28 -1.91 -0.77 -19.60
CA ASP A 28 -1.58 -2.18 -19.81
C ASP A 28 -0.07 -2.50 -19.89
N ALA A 29 0.81 -1.50 -19.74
CA ALA A 29 2.27 -1.71 -19.79
C ALA A 29 2.98 -0.91 -18.70
N PRO A 30 3.35 -1.54 -17.60
CA PRO A 30 4.11 -0.88 -16.54
C PRO A 30 5.45 -0.41 -17.09
N LEU A 31 5.86 0.82 -16.74
CA LEU A 31 7.16 1.38 -17.12
C LEU A 31 8.29 0.72 -16.31
N ILE A 32 7.97 0.19 -15.15
CA ILE A 32 8.86 -0.47 -14.22
C ILE A 32 8.23 -1.81 -13.86
N ASP A 33 8.87 -2.87 -14.27
CA ASP A 33 8.45 -4.24 -14.00
C ASP A 33 9.44 -4.91 -13.05
N VAL A 34 8.97 -5.30 -11.87
CA VAL A 34 9.79 -5.96 -10.83
C VAL A 34 9.35 -7.41 -10.56
N THR A 35 8.58 -8.00 -11.47
CA THR A 35 8.08 -9.39 -11.34
C THR A 35 9.19 -10.42 -11.17
N HIS A 36 10.39 -10.16 -11.71
CA HIS A 36 11.55 -11.06 -11.64
C HIS A 36 12.57 -10.69 -10.54
N ALA A 37 12.29 -9.69 -9.72
CA ALA A 37 13.21 -9.29 -8.65
C ALA A 37 13.14 -10.30 -7.49
N HIS A 38 14.26 -10.84 -7.03
CA HIS A 38 14.30 -11.88 -5.98
C HIS A 38 14.47 -11.32 -4.56
N ASP A 39 14.95 -10.10 -4.44
CA ASP A 39 15.14 -9.40 -3.16
C ASP A 39 14.95 -7.89 -3.32
N GLY A 40 14.90 -7.16 -2.22
CA GLY A 40 14.72 -5.73 -2.24
C GLY A 40 15.83 -4.96 -2.95
N ARG A 41 17.05 -5.52 -3.04
CA ARG A 41 18.15 -4.93 -3.83
C ARG A 41 17.90 -5.11 -5.32
N ALA A 42 17.38 -6.28 -5.73
CA ALA A 42 16.99 -6.52 -7.11
C ALA A 42 15.83 -5.62 -7.53
N VAL A 43 14.84 -5.39 -6.65
CA VAL A 43 13.74 -4.43 -6.88
C VAL A 43 14.30 -3.03 -7.17
N VAL A 44 15.19 -2.51 -6.33
CA VAL A 44 15.80 -1.19 -6.53
C VAL A 44 16.65 -1.17 -7.79
N ARG A 45 17.42 -2.20 -8.08
CA ARG A 45 18.25 -2.31 -9.30
C ARG A 45 17.39 -2.33 -10.56
N GLN A 46 16.33 -3.14 -10.59
CA GLN A 46 15.43 -3.23 -11.73
C GLN A 46 14.71 -1.89 -11.96
N MET A 47 14.16 -1.30 -10.89
CA MET A 47 13.57 0.02 -10.93
C MET A 47 14.52 1.08 -11.49
N THR A 48 15.81 1.06 -11.14
CA THR A 48 16.80 2.01 -11.65
C THR A 48 17.16 1.75 -13.10
N HIS A 49 17.21 0.49 -13.51
CA HIS A 49 17.47 0.11 -14.89
C HIS A 49 16.34 0.59 -15.82
N ASP A 50 15.09 0.31 -15.47
CA ASP A 50 13.93 0.65 -16.29
C ASP A 50 13.66 2.16 -16.26
N GLY A 51 13.90 2.79 -15.09
CA GLY A 51 13.78 4.22 -14.89
C GLY A 51 14.97 5.07 -15.35
N ARG A 52 15.97 4.49 -16.03
CA ARG A 52 17.21 5.19 -16.47
C ARG A 52 16.97 6.47 -17.26
N ARG A 53 15.86 6.54 -18.02
CA ARG A 53 15.49 7.73 -18.80
C ARG A 53 15.23 8.98 -17.95
N TRP A 54 14.87 8.84 -16.68
CA TRP A 54 14.73 9.94 -15.72
C TRP A 54 15.95 10.04 -14.81
N LEU A 55 16.55 8.91 -14.46
CA LEU A 55 17.68 8.84 -13.53
C LEU A 55 18.94 9.45 -14.15
N LEU A 56 19.24 9.13 -15.42
CA LEU A 56 20.44 9.62 -16.08
C LEU A 56 20.44 11.14 -16.27
N PRO A 57 19.40 11.78 -16.86
CA PRO A 57 19.37 13.23 -16.97
C PRO A 57 19.40 13.93 -15.61
N GLY A 58 18.68 13.38 -14.62
CA GLY A 58 18.69 13.90 -13.25
C GLY A 58 20.06 13.81 -12.59
N SER A 59 20.78 12.71 -12.78
CA SER A 59 22.14 12.50 -12.28
C SER A 59 23.16 13.42 -12.94
N ILE A 60 23.08 13.58 -14.25
CA ILE A 60 23.91 14.52 -15.00
C ILE A 60 23.63 15.96 -14.55
N ALA A 61 22.37 16.33 -14.44
CA ALA A 61 21.97 17.65 -13.94
C ALA A 61 22.45 17.88 -12.49
N SER A 62 22.39 16.86 -11.63
CA SER A 62 22.91 16.92 -10.26
C SER A 62 24.41 17.17 -10.24
N ALA A 63 25.18 16.45 -11.07
CA ALA A 63 26.62 16.67 -11.23
C ALA A 63 26.93 18.08 -11.76
N PHE A 64 26.15 18.53 -12.74
CA PHE A 64 26.31 19.87 -13.30
C PHE A 64 25.99 20.97 -12.28
N VAL A 65 24.91 20.87 -11.51
CA VAL A 65 24.60 21.78 -10.39
C VAL A 65 25.77 21.86 -9.41
N SER A 66 26.41 20.72 -9.15
CA SER A 66 27.56 20.62 -8.26
C SER A 66 28.80 21.33 -8.84
N LEU A 67 29.06 21.22 -10.14
CA LEU A 67 30.14 21.97 -10.80
C LEU A 67 29.91 23.48 -10.69
N VAL A 68 28.68 23.94 -10.90
CA VAL A 68 28.36 25.37 -10.72
C VAL A 68 28.56 25.80 -9.27
N ASN A 69 28.15 24.98 -8.29
CA ASN A 69 28.35 25.29 -6.87
C ASN A 69 29.84 25.41 -6.49
N ILE A 70 30.74 24.70 -7.19
CA ILE A 70 32.21 24.83 -7.02
C ILE A 70 32.73 26.03 -7.79
N GLY A 71 32.25 26.27 -9.01
CA GLY A 71 32.71 27.35 -9.89
C GLY A 71 32.36 28.73 -9.35
N VAL A 72 31.22 28.90 -8.67
CA VAL A 72 30.80 30.22 -8.14
C VAL A 72 31.80 30.78 -7.11
N PRO A 73 32.25 30.06 -6.06
CA PRO A 73 33.30 30.55 -5.18
C PRO A 73 34.59 30.90 -5.90
N MET A 74 34.99 30.10 -6.90
CA MET A 74 36.19 30.36 -7.69
C MET A 74 36.06 31.65 -8.52
N ALA A 75 34.92 31.86 -9.17
CA ALA A 75 34.64 33.07 -9.93
C ALA A 75 34.58 34.32 -9.04
N LEU A 76 34.00 34.17 -7.81
CA LEU A 76 34.00 35.26 -6.83
C LEU A 76 35.40 35.60 -6.35
N GLY A 77 36.26 34.59 -6.13
CA GLY A 77 37.66 34.82 -5.81
C GLY A 77 38.41 35.58 -6.90
N ARG A 78 38.23 35.17 -8.16
CA ARG A 78 38.79 35.88 -9.32
C ARG A 78 38.24 37.32 -9.46
N ALA A 79 36.94 37.50 -9.19
CA ALA A 79 36.35 38.85 -9.19
C ALA A 79 37.01 39.79 -8.17
N ILE A 80 37.46 39.23 -7.04
CA ILE A 80 38.19 40.00 -6.02
C ILE A 80 39.61 40.31 -6.48
N ASP A 81 40.37 39.33 -6.95
CA ASP A 81 41.75 39.50 -7.34
C ASP A 81 41.88 40.39 -8.59
N ASP A 82 41.19 40.06 -9.67
CA ASP A 82 41.29 40.76 -10.96
C ASP A 82 40.48 42.07 -11.00
N GLY A 83 39.38 42.14 -10.22
CA GLY A 83 38.50 43.30 -10.23
C GLY A 83 38.74 44.28 -9.10
N VAL A 84 38.80 43.81 -7.84
CA VAL A 84 38.92 44.69 -6.67
C VAL A 84 40.38 45.05 -6.39
N VAL A 85 41.25 44.04 -6.28
CA VAL A 85 42.66 44.23 -5.93
C VAL A 85 43.41 44.90 -7.09
N ALA A 86 43.16 44.49 -8.33
CA ALA A 86 43.75 45.12 -9.53
C ALA A 86 43.05 46.42 -9.93
N ALA A 87 41.96 46.82 -9.24
CA ALA A 87 41.16 48.03 -9.53
C ALA A 87 40.60 48.09 -10.97
N ASP A 88 40.32 46.90 -11.59
CA ASP A 88 39.74 46.79 -12.94
C ASP A 88 38.22 46.57 -12.86
N ALA A 89 37.45 47.63 -13.12
CA ALA A 89 36.00 47.58 -13.11
C ALA A 89 35.41 46.72 -14.24
N ALA A 90 36.13 46.58 -15.38
CA ALA A 90 35.66 45.75 -16.49
C ALA A 90 35.81 44.26 -16.13
N ALA A 91 36.94 43.86 -15.52
CA ALA A 91 37.13 42.51 -15.01
C ALA A 91 36.09 42.16 -13.93
N LEU A 92 35.83 43.07 -12.98
CA LEU A 92 34.82 42.87 -11.93
C LEU A 92 33.43 42.63 -12.53
N THR A 93 32.98 43.50 -13.46
CA THR A 93 31.66 43.32 -14.08
C THR A 93 31.57 42.05 -14.91
N GLY A 94 32.64 41.65 -15.59
CA GLY A 94 32.71 40.36 -16.32
C GLY A 94 32.54 39.16 -15.42
N TRP A 95 33.28 39.09 -14.31
CA TRP A 95 33.15 37.99 -13.34
C TRP A 95 31.78 37.96 -12.66
N LEU A 96 31.20 39.10 -12.29
CA LEU A 96 29.85 39.15 -11.72
C LEU A 96 28.78 38.74 -12.73
N ALA A 97 28.92 39.11 -14.00
CA ALA A 97 28.04 38.65 -15.08
C ALA A 97 28.15 37.11 -15.25
N LEU A 98 29.36 36.54 -15.17
CA LEU A 98 29.57 35.11 -15.20
C LEU A 98 28.88 34.38 -14.02
N VAL A 99 29.00 34.93 -12.82
CA VAL A 99 28.32 34.39 -11.62
C VAL A 99 26.79 34.43 -11.80
N ALA A 100 26.26 35.55 -12.29
CA ALA A 100 24.83 35.68 -12.57
C ALA A 100 24.37 34.65 -13.61
N LEU A 101 25.11 34.48 -14.70
CA LEU A 101 24.85 33.47 -15.73
C LEU A 101 24.91 32.06 -15.13
N ALA A 102 25.91 31.77 -14.28
CA ALA A 102 26.03 30.47 -13.62
C ALA A 102 24.80 30.13 -12.76
N TYR A 103 24.22 31.11 -12.04
CA TYR A 103 22.99 30.91 -11.29
C TYR A 103 21.77 30.64 -12.19
N VAL A 104 21.67 31.34 -13.35
CA VAL A 104 20.61 31.06 -14.33
C VAL A 104 20.73 29.64 -14.87
N VAL A 105 21.92 29.24 -15.29
CA VAL A 105 22.18 27.87 -15.79
C VAL A 105 21.92 26.82 -14.70
N ARG A 106 22.32 27.11 -13.46
CA ARG A 106 22.03 26.28 -12.30
C ARG A 106 20.51 26.11 -12.08
N ALA A 107 19.72 27.18 -12.23
CA ALA A 107 18.27 27.10 -12.09
C ALA A 107 17.65 26.20 -13.17
N VAL A 108 18.12 26.29 -14.41
CA VAL A 108 17.70 25.40 -15.50
C VAL A 108 18.07 23.93 -15.20
N ALA A 109 19.32 23.67 -14.79
CA ALA A 109 19.76 22.34 -14.42
C ALA A 109 18.96 21.76 -13.23
N GLN A 110 18.59 22.61 -12.27
CA GLN A 110 17.75 22.23 -11.14
C GLN A 110 16.35 21.78 -11.59
N THR A 111 15.75 22.42 -12.61
CA THR A 111 14.46 21.98 -13.16
C THR A 111 14.56 20.62 -13.83
N VAL A 112 15.66 20.34 -14.56
CA VAL A 112 15.94 19.03 -15.14
C VAL A 112 16.11 17.98 -14.03
N ARG A 113 16.85 18.29 -12.99
CA ARG A 113 17.02 17.40 -11.83
C ARG A 113 15.69 17.05 -11.17
N MET A 114 14.74 17.99 -11.11
CA MET A 114 13.41 17.75 -10.52
C MET A 114 12.55 16.76 -11.32
N GLN A 115 12.87 16.51 -12.59
CA GLN A 115 12.18 15.47 -13.38
C GLN A 115 12.39 14.06 -12.80
N THR A 116 13.43 13.82 -12.01
CA THR A 116 13.61 12.59 -11.25
C THR A 116 12.45 12.32 -10.30
N ASN A 117 11.82 13.35 -9.74
CA ASN A 117 10.65 13.20 -8.88
C ASN A 117 9.43 12.67 -9.67
N VAL A 118 9.32 13.01 -10.96
CA VAL A 118 8.30 12.45 -11.84
C VAL A 118 8.56 10.96 -12.07
N GLY A 119 9.82 10.59 -12.35
CA GLY A 119 10.21 9.18 -12.44
C GLY A 119 9.94 8.40 -11.16
N ALA A 120 10.24 8.97 -9.99
CA ALA A 120 9.92 8.36 -8.70
C ALA A 120 8.40 8.19 -8.49
N GLY A 121 7.59 9.17 -8.90
CA GLY A 121 6.14 9.10 -8.82
C GLY A 121 5.53 8.04 -9.74
N LEU A 122 6.07 7.90 -10.96
CA LEU A 122 5.66 6.83 -11.88
C LEU A 122 6.06 5.46 -11.36
N ALA A 123 7.27 5.31 -10.82
CA ALA A 123 7.71 4.08 -10.16
C ALA A 123 6.81 3.71 -8.99
N GLU A 124 6.42 4.69 -8.16
CA GLU A 124 5.47 4.49 -7.07
C GLU A 124 4.12 4.00 -7.57
N HIS A 125 3.63 4.56 -8.69
CA HIS A 125 2.37 4.14 -9.30
C HIS A 125 2.43 2.70 -9.81
N ASP A 126 3.44 2.37 -10.62
CA ASP A 126 3.58 1.05 -11.24
C ASP A 126 3.73 -0.05 -10.19
N LEU A 127 4.58 0.17 -9.17
CA LEU A 127 4.74 -0.77 -8.07
C LEU A 127 3.45 -0.97 -7.28
N ARG A 128 2.66 0.11 -7.11
CA ARG A 128 1.37 0.02 -6.41
C ARG A 128 0.36 -0.80 -7.21
N VAL A 129 0.29 -0.60 -8.52
CA VAL A 129 -0.60 -1.37 -9.39
C VAL A 129 -0.20 -2.84 -9.39
N GLN A 130 1.09 -3.16 -9.57
CA GLN A 130 1.57 -4.54 -9.52
C GLN A 130 1.26 -5.23 -8.17
N ALA A 131 1.47 -4.55 -7.05
CA ALA A 131 1.12 -5.09 -5.74
C ALA A 131 -0.39 -5.30 -5.58
N LEU A 132 -1.21 -4.39 -6.12
CA LEU A 132 -2.66 -4.53 -6.10
C LEU A 132 -3.11 -5.72 -6.96
N ASP A 133 -2.52 -5.88 -8.15
CA ASP A 133 -2.82 -7.01 -9.04
C ASP A 133 -2.53 -8.36 -8.37
N TRP A 134 -1.44 -8.46 -7.62
CA TRP A 134 -1.12 -9.68 -6.85
C TRP A 134 -2.10 -9.92 -5.70
N ILE A 135 -2.51 -8.85 -4.98
CA ILE A 135 -3.48 -8.96 -3.89
C ILE A 135 -4.86 -9.38 -4.40
N THR A 136 -5.25 -8.86 -5.56
CA THR A 136 -6.57 -9.10 -6.17
C THR A 136 -6.57 -10.26 -7.18
N ALA A 137 -5.44 -10.93 -7.34
CA ALA A 137 -5.32 -12.08 -8.23
C ALA A 137 -6.38 -13.14 -7.88
N PRO A 138 -6.97 -13.81 -8.89
CA PRO A 138 -7.99 -14.83 -8.67
C PRO A 138 -7.54 -15.98 -7.77
N GLU A 139 -6.25 -16.30 -7.78
CA GLU A 139 -5.62 -17.33 -6.97
C GLU A 139 -5.54 -16.96 -5.48
N GLY A 140 -5.74 -15.69 -5.15
CA GLY A 140 -5.64 -15.16 -3.81
C GLY A 140 -4.23 -15.23 -3.22
N VAL A 141 -4.01 -14.50 -2.12
CA VAL A 141 -2.77 -14.53 -1.35
C VAL A 141 -2.95 -15.47 -0.18
N GLY A 142 -2.30 -16.63 -0.24
CA GLY A 142 -2.35 -17.63 0.82
C GLY A 142 -1.19 -17.52 1.82
N GLY A 143 -0.97 -18.61 2.58
CA GLY A 143 0.09 -18.68 3.56
C GLY A 143 -0.31 -18.06 4.89
N ARG A 144 0.57 -17.23 5.47
CA ARG A 144 0.33 -16.61 6.77
C ARG A 144 -0.82 -15.61 6.69
N SER A 145 -1.82 -15.73 7.56
CA SER A 145 -2.91 -14.74 7.66
C SER A 145 -2.30 -13.34 7.84
N ARG A 146 -2.51 -12.47 6.87
CA ARG A 146 -2.07 -11.07 6.90
C ARG A 146 -3.24 -10.19 7.30
N LEU A 147 -2.98 -9.27 8.21
CA LEU A 147 -3.98 -8.26 8.54
C LEU A 147 -4.17 -7.31 7.35
N PRO A 148 -5.39 -6.81 7.10
CA PRO A 148 -5.64 -5.82 6.04
C PRO A 148 -4.70 -4.60 6.11
N GLY A 149 -4.32 -4.19 7.33
CA GLY A 149 -3.36 -3.12 7.56
C GLY A 149 -1.95 -3.41 7.05
N ASP A 150 -1.50 -4.66 7.06
CA ASP A 150 -0.18 -5.05 6.54
C ASP A 150 -0.15 -4.95 5.01
N LEU A 151 -1.21 -5.39 4.34
CA LEU A 151 -1.36 -5.26 2.88
C LEU A 151 -1.41 -3.79 2.46
N LEU A 152 -2.18 -2.97 3.18
CA LEU A 152 -2.24 -1.53 2.95
C LEU A 152 -0.87 -0.85 3.17
N ALA A 153 -0.08 -1.32 4.15
CA ALA A 153 1.27 -0.80 4.39
C ALA A 153 2.20 -1.06 3.19
N VAL A 154 2.11 -2.23 2.55
CA VAL A 154 2.86 -2.51 1.31
C VAL A 154 2.44 -1.57 0.20
N LEU A 155 1.13 -1.40 -0.05
CA LEU A 155 0.60 -0.56 -1.13
C LEU A 155 0.93 0.93 -0.98
N VAL A 156 1.07 1.45 0.24
CA VAL A 156 1.22 2.89 0.49
C VAL A 156 2.62 3.24 0.96
N THR A 157 3.11 2.56 2.00
CA THR A 157 4.34 2.95 2.70
C THR A 157 5.59 2.34 2.06
N ASP A 158 5.53 1.05 1.73
CA ASP A 158 6.68 0.32 1.22
C ASP A 158 6.99 0.69 -0.22
N VAL A 159 5.97 0.77 -1.07
CA VAL A 159 6.11 1.26 -2.45
C VAL A 159 6.73 2.65 -2.49
N ARG A 160 6.29 3.56 -1.60
CA ARG A 160 6.88 4.91 -1.48
C ARG A 160 8.32 4.88 -0.98
N ALA A 161 8.67 3.97 -0.07
CA ALA A 161 10.05 3.85 0.42
C ALA A 161 10.99 3.36 -0.69
N VAL A 162 10.53 2.41 -1.53
CA VAL A 162 11.28 1.92 -2.70
C VAL A 162 11.47 3.05 -3.72
N SER A 163 10.41 3.76 -4.08
CA SER A 163 10.47 4.83 -5.10
C SER A 163 11.40 5.98 -4.70
N ARG A 164 11.55 6.27 -3.40
CA ARG A 164 12.49 7.29 -2.91
C ARG A 164 13.96 6.96 -3.17
N ALA A 165 14.31 5.69 -3.44
CA ALA A 165 15.66 5.33 -3.86
C ALA A 165 16.08 6.07 -5.14
N PHE A 166 15.16 6.41 -6.03
CA PHE A 166 15.42 7.26 -7.20
C PHE A 166 16.07 8.59 -6.83
N ILE A 167 15.51 9.27 -5.84
CA ILE A 167 15.99 10.58 -5.39
C ILE A 167 17.37 10.44 -4.74
N ALA A 168 17.56 9.39 -3.92
CA ALA A 168 18.84 9.10 -3.27
C ALA A 168 19.93 8.84 -4.31
N LEU A 169 19.69 7.98 -5.29
CA LEU A 169 20.64 7.59 -6.32
C LEU A 169 21.00 8.76 -7.26
N THR A 170 20.01 9.58 -7.62
CA THR A 170 20.24 10.78 -8.46
C THR A 170 21.18 11.80 -7.79
N SER A 171 21.18 11.88 -6.46
CA SER A 171 22.02 12.84 -5.72
C SER A 171 23.48 12.38 -5.57
N ILE A 172 23.77 11.08 -5.69
CA ILE A 172 25.13 10.53 -5.47
C ILE A 172 26.17 11.14 -6.40
N PRO A 173 25.97 11.19 -7.76
CA PRO A 173 26.97 11.76 -8.64
C PRO A 173 27.27 13.25 -8.34
N GLY A 174 26.24 14.03 -8.03
CA GLY A 174 26.42 15.42 -7.63
C GLY A 174 27.24 15.59 -6.35
N ASN A 175 26.96 14.78 -5.34
CA ASN A 175 27.70 14.80 -4.08
C ASN A 175 29.18 14.40 -4.29
N ILE A 176 29.45 13.39 -5.12
CA ILE A 176 30.81 12.95 -5.46
C ILE A 176 31.54 14.08 -6.20
N VAL A 177 30.90 14.68 -7.21
CA VAL A 177 31.47 15.80 -7.97
C VAL A 177 31.79 16.97 -7.04
N THR A 178 30.92 17.29 -6.08
CA THR A 178 31.19 18.37 -5.12
C THR A 178 32.41 18.07 -4.26
N LEU A 179 32.53 16.84 -3.73
CA LEU A 179 33.66 16.46 -2.87
C LEU A 179 34.98 16.45 -3.66
N LEU A 180 35.01 15.79 -4.81
CA LEU A 180 36.21 15.70 -5.64
C LEU A 180 36.58 17.05 -6.23
N GLY A 181 35.60 17.79 -6.74
CA GLY A 181 35.86 19.10 -7.34
C GLY A 181 36.35 20.14 -6.33
N ALA A 182 35.80 20.16 -5.11
CA ALA A 182 36.29 21.04 -4.05
C ALA A 182 37.71 20.63 -3.63
N LEU A 183 38.02 19.34 -3.53
CA LEU A 183 39.35 18.84 -3.19
C LEU A 183 40.37 19.23 -4.27
N ILE A 184 40.03 19.00 -5.55
CA ILE A 184 40.89 19.40 -6.70
C ILE A 184 41.10 20.92 -6.71
N SER A 185 40.02 21.70 -6.52
CA SER A 185 40.14 23.16 -6.49
C SER A 185 41.05 23.66 -5.36
N MET A 186 40.96 23.05 -4.17
CA MET A 186 41.86 23.38 -3.06
C MET A 186 43.30 22.94 -3.34
N ALA A 187 43.50 21.81 -4.08
CA ALA A 187 44.83 21.35 -4.50
C ALA A 187 45.53 22.33 -5.43
N LEU A 188 44.76 22.96 -6.33
CA LEU A 188 45.28 23.96 -7.26
C LEU A 188 45.66 25.26 -6.59
N ILE A 189 45.07 25.57 -5.42
CA ILE A 189 45.39 26.76 -4.63
C ILE A 189 46.62 26.50 -3.74
N ASN A 190 46.56 25.48 -2.88
CA ASN A 190 47.69 25.20 -1.97
C ASN A 190 47.61 23.77 -1.38
N GLY A 191 48.73 23.05 -1.35
CA GLY A 191 48.83 21.66 -0.86
C GLY A 191 48.44 21.47 0.62
N TRP A 192 48.66 22.48 1.47
CA TRP A 192 48.29 22.41 2.90
C TRP A 192 46.78 22.38 3.09
N LEU A 193 46.01 23.05 2.21
CA LEU A 193 44.54 23.02 2.25
C LEU A 193 43.98 21.62 1.91
N VAL A 194 44.63 20.96 0.94
CA VAL A 194 44.28 19.57 0.60
C VAL A 194 44.58 18.63 1.75
N LEU A 195 45.76 18.75 2.36
CA LEU A 195 46.15 17.91 3.48
C LEU A 195 45.15 18.04 4.65
N ALA A 196 44.83 19.29 5.02
CA ALA A 196 43.84 19.55 6.06
C ALA A 196 42.46 18.96 5.72
N THR A 197 41.96 19.13 4.50
CA THR A 197 40.67 18.61 4.05
C THR A 197 40.67 17.07 4.02
N THR A 198 41.73 16.44 3.49
CA THR A 198 41.85 14.98 3.40
C THR A 198 41.95 14.33 4.78
N CYS A 199 42.53 15.01 5.78
CA CYS A 199 42.58 14.49 7.16
C CYS A 199 41.23 14.66 7.89
N ILE A 200 40.55 15.78 7.70
CA ILE A 200 39.34 16.11 8.46
C ILE A 200 38.09 15.43 7.90
N VAL A 201 37.94 15.34 6.56
CA VAL A 201 36.73 14.79 5.92
C VAL A 201 36.46 13.32 6.32
N PRO A 202 37.43 12.39 6.31
CA PRO A 202 37.18 11.03 6.80
C PRO A 202 36.76 10.98 8.27
N LEU A 203 37.32 11.87 9.11
CA LEU A 203 36.94 11.97 10.51
C LEU A 203 35.47 12.41 10.66
N LEU A 204 35.01 13.38 9.85
CA LEU A 204 33.62 13.82 9.82
C LEU A 204 32.68 12.69 9.36
N ILE A 205 33.08 11.94 8.34
CA ILE A 205 32.31 10.78 7.85
C ILE A 205 32.22 9.72 8.96
N LEU A 206 33.33 9.39 9.62
CA LEU A 206 33.35 8.42 10.70
C LEU A 206 32.44 8.82 11.88
N LEU A 207 32.50 10.12 12.26
CA LEU A 207 31.63 10.68 13.29
C LEU A 207 30.14 10.60 12.90
N SER A 208 29.84 10.91 11.63
CA SER A 208 28.48 10.79 11.08
C SER A 208 27.97 9.37 11.15
N VAL A 209 28.75 8.39 10.69
CA VAL A 209 28.34 6.97 10.66
C VAL A 209 28.14 6.41 12.08
N LYS A 210 29.09 6.69 13.01
CA LYS A 210 28.97 6.21 14.40
C LYS A 210 27.77 6.83 15.13
N GLY A 211 27.40 8.07 14.83
CA GLY A 211 26.28 8.77 15.45
C GLY A 211 24.90 8.27 15.00
N VAL A 212 24.79 7.48 13.92
CA VAL A 212 23.50 6.99 13.39
C VAL A 212 22.87 5.94 14.29
N ALA A 213 23.65 5.06 14.89
CA ALA A 213 23.12 3.91 15.66
C ALA A 213 22.18 4.33 16.82
N PRO A 214 22.51 5.33 17.66
CA PRO A 214 21.62 5.84 18.69
C PRO A 214 20.31 6.43 18.10
N VAL A 215 20.41 7.16 16.98
CA VAL A 215 19.25 7.74 16.29
C VAL A 215 18.33 6.64 15.80
N LYS A 216 18.86 5.61 15.13
CA LYS A 216 18.10 4.47 14.63
C LYS A 216 17.37 3.74 15.76
N ARG A 217 18.06 3.43 16.88
CA ARG A 217 17.45 2.77 18.05
C ARG A 217 16.33 3.60 18.66
N SER A 218 16.52 4.92 18.78
CA SER A 218 15.50 5.82 19.32
C SER A 218 14.28 5.91 18.41
N THR A 219 14.49 6.03 17.10
CA THR A 219 13.40 6.07 16.11
C THR A 219 12.57 4.78 16.10
N HIS A 220 13.21 3.60 16.28
CA HIS A 220 12.45 2.35 16.40
C HIS A 220 11.57 2.31 17.66
N ARG A 221 12.04 2.85 18.79
CA ARG A 221 11.22 2.95 20.01
C ARG A 221 10.06 3.94 19.84
N GLU A 222 10.31 5.07 19.21
CA GLU A 222 9.28 6.06 18.87
C GLU A 222 8.17 5.42 18.03
N ARG A 223 8.50 4.73 16.93
CA ARG A 223 7.52 4.05 16.06
C ARG A 223 6.68 3.00 16.81
N ARG A 224 7.29 2.24 17.73
CA ARG A 224 6.53 1.29 18.55
C ARG A 224 5.55 1.98 19.49
N ALA A 225 5.97 3.09 20.10
CA ALA A 225 5.11 3.87 20.98
C ALA A 225 3.98 4.55 20.19
N GLU A 226 4.26 5.09 19.00
CA GLU A 226 3.25 5.66 18.10
C GLU A 226 2.22 4.60 17.66
N ALA A 227 2.67 3.38 17.32
CA ALA A 227 1.77 2.27 16.98
C ALA A 227 0.86 1.89 18.16
N ALA A 228 1.38 1.88 19.40
CA ALA A 228 0.57 1.63 20.59
C ALA A 228 -0.49 2.74 20.84
N VAL A 229 -0.14 4.00 20.59
CA VAL A 229 -1.10 5.12 20.66
C VAL A 229 -2.18 4.97 19.59
N ALA A 230 -1.79 4.68 18.35
CA ALA A 230 -2.73 4.48 17.26
C ALA A 230 -3.67 3.29 17.50
N GLY A 231 -3.14 2.15 17.99
CA GLY A 231 -3.95 1.00 18.40
C GLY A 231 -4.95 1.35 19.50
N SER A 232 -4.51 2.07 20.55
CA SER A 232 -5.40 2.53 21.61
C SER A 232 -6.49 3.49 21.10
N ALA A 233 -6.19 4.35 20.13
CA ALA A 233 -7.16 5.23 19.50
C ALA A 233 -8.19 4.45 18.69
N ALA A 234 -7.73 3.46 17.90
CA ALA A 234 -8.60 2.60 17.11
C ALA A 234 -9.56 1.79 18.00
N ASP A 235 -9.06 1.20 19.11
CA ASP A 235 -9.88 0.49 20.08
C ASP A 235 -10.99 1.38 20.67
N LEU A 236 -10.64 2.64 21.01
CA LEU A 236 -11.60 3.60 21.57
C LEU A 236 -12.65 4.06 20.56
N THR A 237 -12.27 4.22 19.29
CA THR A 237 -13.20 4.60 18.23
C THR A 237 -14.14 3.47 17.84
N SER A 238 -13.65 2.24 17.75
CA SER A 238 -14.49 1.06 17.49
C SER A 238 -15.43 0.76 18.65
N GLY A 239 -14.96 0.95 19.90
CA GLY A 239 -15.77 0.80 21.12
C GLY A 239 -16.60 2.02 21.53
N LEU A 240 -16.67 3.10 20.71
CA LEU A 240 -17.27 4.38 21.11
C LEU A 240 -18.70 4.25 21.61
N ARG A 241 -19.53 3.43 20.94
CA ARG A 241 -20.94 3.21 21.34
C ARG A 241 -21.04 2.57 22.73
N VAL A 242 -20.16 1.61 23.04
CA VAL A 242 -20.10 0.96 24.36
C VAL A 242 -19.61 1.93 25.42
N ILE A 243 -18.59 2.73 25.12
CA ILE A 243 -18.05 3.75 26.03
C ILE A 243 -19.12 4.79 26.38
N GLN A 244 -19.93 5.21 25.40
CA GLN A 244 -21.02 6.16 25.60
C GLN A 244 -22.18 5.53 26.41
N GLY A 245 -22.58 4.31 26.04
CA GLY A 245 -23.68 3.60 26.72
C GLY A 245 -23.40 3.30 28.21
N LEU A 246 -22.13 2.98 28.54
CA LEU A 246 -21.70 2.69 29.90
C LEU A 246 -21.20 3.94 30.67
N SER A 247 -21.24 5.12 30.06
CA SER A 247 -20.69 6.38 30.65
C SER A 247 -19.21 6.24 31.06
N ALA A 248 -18.43 5.42 30.33
CA ALA A 248 -17.06 5.07 30.67
C ALA A 248 -15.98 6.04 30.11
N GLN A 249 -16.40 7.24 29.64
CA GLN A 249 -15.53 8.22 28.97
C GLN A 249 -14.30 8.61 29.80
N ARG A 250 -14.44 8.76 31.12
CA ARG A 250 -13.33 9.13 32.02
C ARG A 250 -12.23 8.04 32.02
N ARG A 251 -12.64 6.76 32.10
CA ARG A 251 -11.69 5.63 32.07
C ARG A 251 -11.01 5.49 30.71
N ALA A 252 -11.77 5.59 29.63
CA ALA A 252 -11.28 5.56 28.26
C ALA A 252 -10.25 6.66 28.03
N THR A 253 -10.57 7.90 28.37
CA THR A 253 -9.66 9.06 28.26
C THR A 253 -8.42 8.90 29.15
N ALA A 254 -8.56 8.37 30.36
CA ALA A 254 -7.41 8.14 31.24
C ALA A 254 -6.43 7.12 30.65
N ARG A 255 -6.95 6.00 30.11
CA ARG A 255 -6.14 4.97 29.44
C ARG A 255 -5.39 5.53 28.22
N PHE A 256 -6.10 6.27 27.36
CA PHE A 256 -5.49 6.91 26.20
C PHE A 256 -4.42 7.93 26.58
N ARG A 257 -4.65 8.73 27.65
CA ARG A 257 -3.66 9.69 28.14
C ARG A 257 -2.34 9.04 28.57
N VAL A 258 -2.41 7.84 29.15
CA VAL A 258 -1.18 7.09 29.52
C VAL A 258 -0.41 6.71 28.25
N ALA A 259 -1.06 6.05 27.30
CA ALA A 259 -0.43 5.67 26.03
C ALA A 259 0.13 6.91 25.28
N SER A 260 -0.66 7.99 25.21
CA SER A 260 -0.26 9.25 24.57
C SER A 260 0.96 9.91 25.24
N ARG A 261 1.06 9.86 26.59
CA ARG A 261 2.23 10.36 27.32
C ARG A 261 3.48 9.50 27.07
N GLU A 262 3.35 8.18 26.97
CA GLU A 262 4.44 7.30 26.60
C GLU A 262 4.92 7.59 25.18
N GLY A 263 3.99 7.76 24.22
CA GLY A 263 4.29 8.19 22.86
C GLY A 263 5.03 9.53 22.83
N LEU A 264 4.52 10.53 23.55
CA LEU A 264 5.15 11.85 23.65
C LEU A 264 6.59 11.75 24.22
N ASN A 265 6.78 10.99 25.29
CA ASN A 265 8.10 10.81 25.90
C ASN A 265 9.09 10.12 24.93
N ALA A 266 8.63 9.12 24.17
CA ALA A 266 9.43 8.46 23.14
C ALA A 266 9.82 9.44 22.02
N THR A 267 8.86 10.24 21.53
CA THR A 267 9.08 11.28 20.51
C THR A 267 10.06 12.35 21.01
N LEU A 268 9.86 12.89 22.22
CA LEU A 268 10.76 13.90 22.79
C LEU A 268 12.19 13.36 22.97
N ARG A 269 12.33 12.10 23.39
CA ARG A 269 13.65 11.45 23.49
C ARG A 269 14.31 11.32 22.12
N THR A 270 13.57 10.89 21.11
CA THR A 270 14.10 10.79 19.74
C THR A 270 14.47 12.16 19.19
N ARG A 271 13.64 13.19 19.43
CA ARG A 271 13.96 14.57 19.03
C ARG A 271 15.23 15.09 19.68
N ARG A 272 15.44 14.81 20.97
CA ARG A 272 16.69 15.15 21.65
C ARG A 272 17.90 14.42 21.05
N VAL A 273 17.80 13.09 20.82
CA VAL A 273 18.89 12.31 20.22
C VAL A 273 19.20 12.81 18.81
N LYS A 274 18.19 13.06 17.97
CA LYS A 274 18.35 13.65 16.63
C LYS A 274 18.94 15.05 16.71
N GLY A 275 18.48 15.89 17.64
CA GLY A 275 18.97 17.24 17.86
C GLY A 275 20.46 17.26 18.25
N VAL A 276 20.86 16.42 19.20
CA VAL A 276 22.28 16.28 19.58
C VAL A 276 23.11 15.79 18.40
N TYR A 277 22.65 14.75 17.69
CA TYR A 277 23.33 14.24 16.49
C TYR A 277 23.51 15.33 15.42
N THR A 278 22.42 16.00 15.01
CA THR A 278 22.47 17.05 14.00
C THR A 278 23.30 18.25 14.47
N GLY A 279 23.18 18.62 15.75
CA GLY A 279 23.98 19.69 16.35
C GLY A 279 25.47 19.35 16.34
N THR A 280 25.84 18.12 16.70
CA THR A 280 27.24 17.66 16.66
C THR A 280 27.81 17.70 15.25
N ILE A 281 27.06 17.19 14.25
CA ILE A 281 27.51 17.22 12.85
C ILE A 281 27.66 18.66 12.36
N ASN A 282 26.68 19.53 12.61
CA ASN A 282 26.75 20.93 12.19
C ASN A 282 27.90 21.69 12.89
N ALA A 283 28.11 21.43 14.20
CA ALA A 283 29.24 22.00 14.92
C ALA A 283 30.57 21.50 14.35
N SER A 284 30.69 20.21 14.04
CA SER A 284 31.91 19.63 13.46
C SER A 284 32.20 20.21 12.06
N VAL A 285 31.17 20.39 11.22
CA VAL A 285 31.31 21.08 9.92
C VAL A 285 31.69 22.54 10.13
N GLY A 286 31.10 23.24 11.13
CA GLY A 286 31.47 24.60 11.48
C GLY A 286 32.92 24.72 11.92
N VAL A 287 33.40 23.83 12.78
CA VAL A 287 34.81 23.76 13.20
C VAL A 287 35.73 23.51 11.99
N PHE A 288 35.34 22.59 11.09
CA PHE A 288 36.07 22.32 9.85
C PHE A 288 36.21 23.60 8.98
N ILE A 289 35.10 24.32 8.75
CA ILE A 289 35.11 25.57 7.98
C ILE A 289 36.02 26.61 8.68
N THR A 290 35.93 26.73 10.01
CA THR A 290 36.74 27.67 10.79
C THR A 290 38.23 27.34 10.67
N VAL A 291 38.61 26.06 10.82
CA VAL A 291 40.01 25.62 10.68
C VAL A 291 40.54 25.92 9.29
N LEU A 292 39.78 25.63 8.23
CA LEU A 292 40.18 25.95 6.86
C LEU A 292 40.28 27.46 6.65
N THR A 293 39.36 28.24 7.20
CA THR A 293 39.37 29.71 7.08
C THR A 293 40.60 30.31 7.78
N VAL A 294 40.92 29.85 9.00
CA VAL A 294 42.12 30.31 9.75
C VAL A 294 43.40 29.91 9.02
N LEU A 295 43.45 28.64 8.52
CA LEU A 295 44.62 28.17 7.76
C LEU A 295 44.81 29.02 6.46
N ALA A 296 43.72 29.24 5.72
CA ALA A 296 43.76 30.06 4.51
C ALA A 296 44.14 31.50 4.82
N GLY A 297 43.60 32.11 5.90
CA GLY A 297 43.98 33.43 6.37
C GLY A 297 45.45 33.52 6.74
N TRP A 298 46.02 32.52 7.43
CA TRP A 298 47.43 32.44 7.75
C TRP A 298 48.30 32.34 6.48
N LEU A 299 47.90 31.52 5.50
CA LEU A 299 48.59 31.42 4.21
C LEU A 299 48.51 32.72 3.41
N THR A 300 47.40 33.48 3.50
CA THR A 300 47.26 34.81 2.86
C THR A 300 48.20 35.80 3.49
N LEU A 301 48.30 35.85 4.83
CA LEU A 301 49.24 36.73 5.54
C LEU A 301 50.70 36.41 5.20
N GLY A 302 51.02 35.15 4.96
CA GLY A 302 52.32 34.68 4.49
C GLY A 302 52.60 34.92 3.01
N GLY A 303 51.67 35.45 2.27
CA GLY A 303 51.80 35.70 0.81
C GLY A 303 51.76 34.45 -0.05
N HIS A 304 51.30 33.31 0.50
CA HIS A 304 51.24 32.02 -0.21
C HIS A 304 49.96 31.86 -1.06
N ILE A 305 48.90 32.60 -0.73
CA ILE A 305 47.64 32.64 -1.47
C ILE A 305 47.12 34.08 -1.53
N SER A 306 46.31 34.40 -2.56
CA SER A 306 45.72 35.72 -2.74
C SER A 306 44.50 35.97 -1.85
N ALA A 307 44.02 37.23 -1.78
CA ALA A 307 42.77 37.56 -1.08
C ALA A 307 41.54 36.90 -1.75
N GLY A 308 41.51 36.80 -3.07
CA GLY A 308 40.45 36.10 -3.79
C GLY A 308 40.50 34.58 -3.58
N GLU A 309 41.71 34.01 -3.51
CA GLU A 309 41.86 32.58 -3.18
C GLU A 309 41.38 32.26 -1.76
N LEU A 310 41.57 33.15 -0.78
CA LEU A 310 40.99 33.04 0.56
C LEU A 310 39.44 32.94 0.49
N VAL A 311 38.81 33.85 -0.24
CA VAL A 311 37.33 33.82 -0.41
C VAL A 311 36.87 32.53 -1.13
N THR A 312 37.64 32.10 -2.13
CA THR A 312 37.38 30.80 -2.81
C THR A 312 37.42 29.64 -1.82
N VAL A 313 38.45 29.53 -0.96
CA VAL A 313 38.58 28.46 0.02
C VAL A 313 37.41 28.43 1.00
N VAL A 314 37.03 29.61 1.53
CA VAL A 314 35.87 29.73 2.44
C VAL A 314 34.58 29.31 1.75
N GLY A 315 34.35 29.75 0.51
CA GLY A 315 33.19 29.37 -0.28
C GLY A 315 33.15 27.85 -0.57
N LEU A 316 34.28 27.26 -0.98
CA LEU A 316 34.41 25.81 -1.19
C LEU A 316 34.16 25.02 0.09
N ALA A 317 34.71 25.47 1.22
CA ALA A 317 34.49 24.81 2.51
C ALA A 317 32.99 24.73 2.89
N GLN A 318 32.24 25.81 2.60
CA GLN A 318 30.78 25.84 2.83
C GLN A 318 30.02 24.88 1.92
N THR A 319 30.49 24.68 0.67
CA THR A 319 29.82 23.73 -0.26
C THR A 319 30.01 22.27 0.12
N LEU A 320 30.99 21.91 0.97
CA LEU A 320 31.27 20.55 1.40
C LEU A 320 30.27 20.02 2.46
N GLY A 321 29.61 20.89 3.21
CA GLY A 321 28.72 20.49 4.31
C GLY A 321 27.54 19.59 3.88
N PRO A 322 26.73 19.96 2.87
CA PRO A 322 25.61 19.14 2.40
C PRO A 322 26.02 17.75 1.87
N PRO A 323 27.03 17.60 0.97
CA PRO A 323 27.46 16.28 0.49
C PRO A 323 27.97 15.36 1.61
N LEU A 324 28.70 15.90 2.60
CA LEU A 324 29.18 15.10 3.73
C LEU A 324 28.03 14.50 4.54
N ARG A 325 26.93 15.23 4.74
CA ARG A 325 25.73 14.71 5.40
C ARG A 325 24.99 13.71 4.52
N ALA A 326 24.80 14.05 3.24
CA ALA A 326 24.04 13.24 2.30
C ALA A 326 24.67 11.86 2.07
N LEU A 327 25.99 11.80 1.82
CA LEU A 327 26.69 10.54 1.59
C LEU A 327 26.87 9.71 2.87
N GLY A 328 26.96 10.37 4.05
CA GLY A 328 27.20 9.68 5.33
C GLY A 328 25.98 8.92 5.83
N VAL A 329 24.81 9.54 5.84
CA VAL A 329 23.63 9.00 6.55
C VAL A 329 22.37 8.95 5.70
N ASP A 330 22.06 10.05 5.02
CA ASP A 330 20.74 10.20 4.39
C ASP A 330 20.56 9.18 3.25
N THR A 331 21.54 9.10 2.35
CA THR A 331 21.50 8.15 1.22
C THR A 331 21.50 6.69 1.71
N ALA A 332 22.38 6.35 2.67
CA ALA A 332 22.48 5.00 3.20
C ALA A 332 21.18 4.56 3.90
N THR A 333 20.56 5.44 4.68
CA THR A 333 19.29 5.14 5.36
C THR A 333 18.12 5.03 4.39
N MET A 334 18.07 5.87 3.36
CA MET A 334 17.06 5.79 2.31
C MET A 334 17.16 4.47 1.53
N LEU A 335 18.37 4.10 1.10
CA LEU A 335 18.60 2.84 0.39
C LEU A 335 18.31 1.61 1.26
N ALA A 336 18.73 1.62 2.53
CA ALA A 336 18.42 0.54 3.46
C ALA A 336 16.91 0.40 3.70
N SER A 337 16.18 1.51 3.79
CA SER A 337 14.71 1.48 3.89
C SER A 337 14.08 0.95 2.60
N ALA A 338 14.58 1.37 1.44
CA ALA A 338 14.09 0.90 0.15
C ALA A 338 14.32 -0.61 -0.04
N HIS A 339 15.50 -1.12 0.35
CA HIS A 339 15.79 -2.56 0.30
C HIS A 339 14.84 -3.35 1.21
N ALA A 340 14.70 -2.95 2.49
CA ALA A 340 13.82 -3.63 3.43
C ALA A 340 12.33 -3.60 3.01
N SER A 341 11.89 -2.52 2.37
CA SER A 341 10.54 -2.41 1.82
C SER A 341 10.39 -3.23 0.54
N GLY A 342 11.42 -3.29 -0.29
CA GLY A 342 11.48 -4.17 -1.46
C GLY A 342 11.45 -5.66 -1.10
N ASP A 343 12.10 -6.06 0.02
CA ASP A 343 12.03 -7.43 0.53
C ASP A 343 10.58 -7.80 0.89
N ARG A 344 9.84 -6.93 1.60
CA ARG A 344 8.42 -7.16 1.92
C ARG A 344 7.54 -7.19 0.67
N PHE A 345 7.87 -6.41 -0.35
CA PHE A 345 7.20 -6.43 -1.64
C PHE A 345 7.40 -7.78 -2.36
N CYS A 346 8.63 -8.32 -2.34
CA CYS A 346 8.92 -9.66 -2.85
C CYS A 346 8.21 -10.75 -2.02
N GLU A 347 8.19 -10.63 -0.69
CA GLU A 347 7.44 -11.54 0.20
C GLU A 347 5.94 -11.57 -0.11
N LEU A 348 5.35 -10.45 -0.54
CA LEU A 348 3.95 -10.41 -0.97
C LEU A 348 3.77 -11.18 -2.27
N ARG A 349 4.60 -10.93 -3.27
CA ARG A 349 4.55 -11.62 -4.57
C ARG A 349 4.78 -13.12 -4.44
N ASP A 350 5.80 -13.51 -3.66
CA ASP A 350 6.22 -14.90 -3.48
C ASP A 350 5.38 -15.63 -2.41
N SER A 351 4.33 -14.98 -1.90
CA SER A 351 3.38 -15.65 -1.01
C SER A 351 2.77 -16.85 -1.74
N PRO A 352 2.63 -18.00 -1.06
CA PRO A 352 1.92 -19.11 -1.67
C PRO A 352 0.54 -18.65 -2.11
N VAL A 353 0.04 -19.18 -3.19
CA VAL A 353 -1.34 -18.93 -3.62
C VAL A 353 -2.29 -19.55 -2.59
N ALA A 354 -3.41 -18.87 -2.33
CA ALA A 354 -4.43 -19.41 -1.42
C ALA A 354 -5.01 -20.72 -1.99
N TRP A 355 -5.04 -20.82 -3.31
CA TRP A 355 -5.56 -21.95 -4.03
C TRP A 355 -4.45 -22.63 -4.83
N ALA A 356 -3.95 -23.74 -4.30
CA ALA A 356 -2.96 -24.54 -5.01
C ALA A 356 -3.67 -25.29 -6.16
N VAL A 357 -3.40 -24.88 -7.38
CA VAL A 357 -3.71 -25.68 -8.57
C VAL A 357 -2.54 -26.62 -8.78
N HIS A 358 -2.77 -27.92 -8.68
CA HIS A 358 -1.76 -28.91 -9.10
C HIS A 358 -1.69 -28.93 -10.64
N PRO A 359 -0.54 -28.58 -11.23
CA PRO A 359 -0.43 -28.51 -12.70
C PRO A 359 -0.31 -29.87 -13.37
N ASP A 360 -0.37 -30.95 -12.63
CA ASP A 360 -0.18 -32.29 -13.17
C ASP A 360 -1.49 -32.99 -13.48
N ASP A 361 -1.64 -33.23 -14.67
CA ASP A 361 -2.26 -34.19 -15.55
C ASP A 361 -3.00 -33.45 -16.65
N GLY A 362 -2.42 -33.50 -17.85
CA GLY A 362 -2.91 -32.94 -19.11
C GLY A 362 -4.32 -33.36 -19.57
N ALA A 363 -5.16 -33.85 -18.69
CA ALA A 363 -6.60 -33.96 -18.83
C ALA A 363 -7.22 -32.61 -18.42
N ARG A 364 -7.56 -31.76 -19.38
CA ARG A 364 -8.55 -30.70 -19.23
C ARG A 364 -9.89 -31.35 -18.90
N THR A 365 -10.09 -31.76 -17.65
CA THR A 365 -11.39 -32.20 -17.18
C THR A 365 -12.26 -30.97 -17.10
N THR A 366 -13.05 -30.74 -18.15
CA THR A 366 -14.17 -29.81 -18.09
C THR A 366 -15.20 -30.47 -17.18
N PRO A 367 -15.63 -29.79 -16.10
CA PRO A 367 -16.75 -30.28 -15.29
C PRO A 367 -17.96 -30.51 -16.20
N GLY A 368 -18.72 -31.59 -15.93
CA GLY A 368 -19.90 -31.90 -16.72
C GLY A 368 -20.90 -30.74 -16.72
N ASP A 369 -21.58 -30.54 -17.86
CA ASP A 369 -22.69 -29.60 -17.98
C ASP A 369 -23.89 -30.15 -17.17
N GLY A 370 -24.41 -29.35 -16.24
CA GLY A 370 -25.58 -29.72 -15.42
C GLY A 370 -25.52 -29.09 -14.03
N PRO A 371 -26.57 -29.33 -13.21
CA PRO A 371 -26.57 -28.88 -11.81
C PRO A 371 -25.37 -29.41 -11.05
N VAL A 372 -24.76 -28.57 -10.23
CA VAL A 372 -23.49 -28.88 -9.58
C VAL A 372 -23.72 -29.86 -8.43
N GLU A 373 -23.10 -31.04 -8.50
CA GLU A 373 -22.98 -31.99 -7.40
C GLU A 373 -21.72 -31.69 -6.58
N LEU A 374 -21.85 -31.71 -5.24
CA LEU A 374 -20.72 -31.43 -4.35
C LEU A 374 -20.53 -32.58 -3.36
N HIS A 375 -19.27 -32.96 -3.18
CA HIS A 375 -18.83 -33.84 -2.07
C HIS A 375 -17.81 -33.06 -1.25
N VAL A 376 -18.19 -32.69 -0.03
CA VAL A 376 -17.43 -31.76 0.81
C VAL A 376 -16.98 -32.48 2.08
N PRO A 377 -15.66 -32.59 2.35
CA PRO A 377 -15.19 -33.18 3.61
C PRO A 377 -15.47 -32.19 4.77
N VAL A 378 -16.01 -32.76 5.89
CA VAL A 378 -16.35 -31.99 7.09
C VAL A 378 -15.93 -32.82 8.32
N GLY A 379 -14.82 -32.46 8.95
CA GLY A 379 -14.26 -33.25 10.04
C GLY A 379 -13.99 -34.70 9.62
N ASP A 380 -14.60 -35.67 10.33
CA ASP A 380 -14.52 -37.10 10.00
C ASP A 380 -15.64 -37.55 9.05
N SER A 381 -16.50 -36.67 8.58
CA SER A 381 -17.65 -36.93 7.72
C SER A 381 -17.52 -36.30 6.34
N GLN A 382 -18.41 -36.67 5.44
CA GLN A 382 -18.55 -36.07 4.11
C GLN A 382 -19.98 -35.57 3.94
N LEU A 383 -20.12 -34.31 3.47
CA LEU A 383 -21.41 -33.78 3.07
C LEU A 383 -21.59 -33.98 1.56
N ASP A 384 -22.56 -34.83 1.23
CA ASP A 384 -22.96 -35.07 -0.15
C ASP A 384 -24.17 -34.20 -0.52
N VAL A 385 -24.05 -33.43 -1.58
CA VAL A 385 -25.09 -32.51 -2.08
C VAL A 385 -25.44 -32.89 -3.51
N PRO A 386 -26.59 -33.49 -3.76
CA PRO A 386 -27.01 -33.85 -5.10
C PRO A 386 -27.21 -32.62 -6.00
N GLY A 387 -26.90 -32.77 -7.27
CA GLY A 387 -27.10 -31.70 -8.25
C GLY A 387 -28.56 -31.25 -8.35
N GLY A 388 -28.80 -29.93 -8.29
CA GLY A 388 -30.13 -29.35 -8.36
C GLY A 388 -30.97 -29.40 -7.08
N SER A 389 -30.40 -29.89 -5.97
CA SER A 389 -31.10 -29.97 -4.68
C SER A 389 -30.94 -28.71 -3.83
N HIS A 390 -31.92 -28.45 -2.97
CA HIS A 390 -31.88 -27.40 -1.95
C HIS A 390 -31.63 -28.06 -0.58
N LEU A 391 -30.42 -27.87 -0.05
CA LEU A 391 -29.97 -28.49 1.19
C LEU A 391 -29.85 -27.48 2.32
N GLY A 392 -30.57 -27.68 3.41
CA GLY A 392 -30.40 -26.98 4.67
C GLY A 392 -29.26 -27.59 5.50
N VAL A 393 -28.43 -26.75 6.12
CA VAL A 393 -27.40 -27.20 7.06
C VAL A 393 -27.64 -26.53 8.41
N VAL A 394 -27.82 -27.36 9.45
CA VAL A 394 -27.89 -26.93 10.85
C VAL A 394 -26.66 -27.48 11.55
N ALA A 395 -25.75 -26.58 11.94
CA ALA A 395 -24.47 -26.95 12.51
C ALA A 395 -23.96 -25.85 13.46
N PRO A 396 -23.08 -26.19 14.42
CA PRO A 396 -22.34 -25.19 15.19
C PRO A 396 -21.51 -24.30 14.29
N GLN A 397 -21.29 -23.04 14.71
CA GLN A 397 -20.55 -22.01 13.96
C GLN A 397 -19.21 -22.53 13.39
N LYS A 398 -18.43 -23.25 14.21
CA LYS A 398 -17.13 -23.80 13.81
C LYS A 398 -17.25 -24.76 12.62
N VAL A 399 -18.32 -25.55 12.55
CA VAL A 399 -18.56 -26.48 11.46
C VAL A 399 -19.04 -25.75 10.22
N CYS A 400 -19.88 -24.72 10.37
CA CYS A 400 -20.26 -23.84 9.25
C CYS A 400 -19.04 -23.15 8.64
N ASP A 401 -18.12 -22.64 9.48
CA ASP A 401 -16.89 -21.98 9.02
C ASP A 401 -15.96 -22.99 8.29
N ALA A 402 -15.86 -24.24 8.79
CA ALA A 402 -15.10 -25.29 8.13
C ALA A 402 -15.72 -25.71 6.78
N LEU A 403 -17.06 -25.77 6.68
CA LEU A 403 -17.77 -26.01 5.42
C LEU A 403 -17.50 -24.92 4.40
N VAL A 404 -17.57 -23.65 4.81
CA VAL A 404 -17.23 -22.50 3.96
C VAL A 404 -15.82 -22.63 3.42
N GLU A 405 -14.85 -22.90 4.29
CA GLU A 405 -13.45 -23.05 3.90
C GLU A 405 -13.24 -24.25 2.98
N ALA A 406 -13.89 -25.40 3.24
CA ALA A 406 -13.80 -26.58 2.40
C ALA A 406 -14.39 -26.35 1.00
N ILE A 407 -15.53 -25.65 0.88
CA ILE A 407 -16.15 -25.35 -0.41
C ILE A 407 -15.38 -24.23 -1.13
N ASP A 408 -14.90 -23.22 -0.44
CA ASP A 408 -14.21 -22.07 -1.08
C ASP A 408 -12.74 -22.37 -1.38
N HIS A 409 -12.00 -23.01 -0.48
CA HIS A 409 -10.55 -23.20 -0.59
C HIS A 409 -10.09 -24.68 -0.50
N GLY A 410 -10.94 -25.62 -0.06
CA GLY A 410 -10.54 -27.01 0.17
C GLY A 410 -10.09 -27.72 -1.10
N SER A 411 -8.96 -28.41 -1.03
CA SER A 411 -8.39 -29.21 -2.12
C SER A 411 -9.11 -30.55 -2.32
N GLU A 412 -9.72 -31.09 -1.26
CA GLU A 412 -10.37 -32.40 -1.23
C GLU A 412 -11.85 -32.35 -1.64
N THR A 413 -12.44 -31.16 -1.75
CA THR A 413 -13.81 -31.01 -2.25
C THR A 413 -13.88 -31.46 -3.70
N VAL A 414 -14.91 -32.24 -4.04
CA VAL A 414 -15.17 -32.72 -5.40
C VAL A 414 -16.39 -31.99 -5.96
N LEU A 415 -16.25 -31.42 -7.16
CA LEU A 415 -17.29 -30.68 -7.88
C LEU A 415 -17.57 -31.35 -9.23
N ASN A 416 -18.77 -31.87 -9.44
CA ASN A 416 -19.13 -32.64 -10.63
C ASN A 416 -18.13 -33.76 -10.97
N GLY A 417 -17.69 -34.51 -9.95
CA GLY A 417 -16.71 -35.59 -10.09
C GLY A 417 -15.26 -35.14 -10.28
N VAL A 418 -14.97 -33.82 -10.26
CA VAL A 418 -13.61 -33.26 -10.42
C VAL A 418 -13.12 -32.72 -9.08
N PRO A 419 -11.96 -33.17 -8.56
CA PRO A 419 -11.37 -32.59 -7.36
C PRO A 419 -11.12 -31.09 -7.55
N ALA A 420 -11.45 -30.28 -6.55
CA ALA A 420 -11.32 -28.83 -6.62
C ALA A 420 -9.86 -28.37 -6.79
N SER A 421 -8.88 -29.19 -6.37
CA SER A 421 -7.45 -28.97 -6.62
C SER A 421 -7.05 -28.99 -8.11
N HIS A 422 -7.87 -29.59 -8.97
CA HIS A 422 -7.64 -29.64 -10.42
C HIS A 422 -8.35 -28.51 -11.17
N LEU A 423 -9.17 -27.72 -10.48
CA LEU A 423 -9.88 -26.59 -11.04
C LEU A 423 -9.13 -25.29 -10.74
N ASN A 424 -8.94 -24.44 -11.75
CA ASN A 424 -8.47 -23.09 -11.48
C ASN A 424 -9.56 -22.25 -10.79
N PRO A 425 -9.20 -21.15 -10.09
CA PRO A 425 -10.15 -20.34 -9.34
C PRO A 425 -11.33 -19.84 -10.16
N ALA A 426 -11.12 -19.53 -11.43
CA ALA A 426 -12.19 -19.05 -12.31
C ALA A 426 -13.17 -20.18 -12.68
N GLN A 427 -12.68 -21.39 -12.91
CA GLN A 427 -13.53 -22.58 -13.14
C GLN A 427 -14.35 -22.90 -11.89
N ARG A 428 -13.72 -22.92 -10.70
CA ARG A 428 -14.39 -23.18 -9.43
C ARG A 428 -15.51 -22.18 -9.14
N ARG A 429 -15.24 -20.87 -9.31
CA ARG A 429 -16.24 -19.80 -9.12
C ARG A 429 -17.39 -19.86 -10.14
N ARG A 430 -17.18 -20.50 -11.28
CA ARG A 430 -18.26 -20.77 -12.26
C ARG A 430 -19.17 -21.91 -11.82
N LEU A 431 -18.69 -22.80 -10.97
CA LEU A 431 -19.45 -23.93 -10.44
C LEU A 431 -20.17 -23.58 -9.15
N VAL A 432 -19.46 -22.98 -8.19
CA VAL A 432 -20.01 -22.69 -6.86
C VAL A 432 -19.57 -21.31 -6.37
N LEU A 433 -20.52 -20.58 -5.79
CA LEU A 433 -20.30 -19.34 -5.07
C LEU A 433 -20.64 -19.51 -3.60
N VAL A 434 -19.76 -19.09 -2.72
CA VAL A 434 -19.99 -19.03 -1.28
C VAL A 434 -20.23 -17.59 -0.85
N ALA A 435 -21.40 -17.31 -0.27
CA ALA A 435 -21.73 -16.00 0.29
C ALA A 435 -21.58 -16.03 1.82
N PRO A 436 -20.67 -15.21 2.39
CA PRO A 436 -20.38 -15.25 3.82
C PRO A 436 -21.51 -14.65 4.65
N ARG A 437 -21.55 -14.99 5.96
CA ARG A 437 -22.49 -14.48 6.97
C ARG A 437 -22.48 -12.96 7.09
N SER A 438 -21.30 -12.34 7.00
CA SER A 438 -21.08 -10.89 7.19
C SER A 438 -20.69 -10.27 5.86
N PRO A 439 -21.66 -9.81 5.06
CA PRO A 439 -21.35 -9.27 3.76
C PRO A 439 -20.76 -7.86 3.86
N GLU A 440 -19.67 -7.64 3.15
CA GLU A 440 -19.10 -6.31 2.93
C GLU A 440 -19.78 -5.62 1.75
N LEU A 441 -20.12 -4.34 1.93
CA LEU A 441 -20.58 -3.47 0.85
C LEU A 441 -19.52 -2.43 0.52
N PHE A 442 -19.37 -2.15 -0.77
CA PHE A 442 -18.47 -1.11 -1.26
C PHE A 442 -19.08 0.28 -1.06
N ASP A 443 -18.23 1.30 -0.94
CA ASP A 443 -18.64 2.71 -0.86
C ASP A 443 -19.12 3.20 -2.23
N ASP A 444 -20.34 2.79 -2.58
CA ASP A 444 -21.01 3.08 -3.84
C ASP A 444 -22.54 3.02 -3.63
N THR A 445 -23.32 3.12 -4.71
CA THR A 445 -24.78 2.98 -4.65
C THR A 445 -25.20 1.55 -4.32
N ALA A 446 -26.43 1.38 -3.82
CA ALA A 446 -27.02 0.06 -3.61
C ALA A 446 -27.08 -0.74 -4.93
N HIS A 447 -27.41 -0.09 -6.05
CA HIS A 447 -27.40 -0.70 -7.38
C HIS A 447 -26.02 -1.20 -7.78
N ALA A 448 -24.96 -0.38 -7.65
CA ALA A 448 -23.59 -0.76 -7.98
C ALA A 448 -23.07 -1.91 -7.09
N ASN A 449 -23.53 -2.00 -5.85
CA ASN A 449 -23.24 -3.12 -4.95
C ASN A 449 -23.92 -4.43 -5.36
N ILE A 450 -25.01 -4.39 -6.11
CA ILE A 450 -25.68 -5.58 -6.67
C ILE A 450 -25.04 -5.97 -8.00
N VAL A 451 -24.80 -4.99 -8.89
CA VAL A 451 -24.33 -5.20 -10.28
C VAL A 451 -22.84 -4.80 -10.35
N LEU A 452 -21.95 -5.71 -9.95
CA LEU A 452 -20.51 -5.42 -9.84
C LEU A 452 -19.81 -5.23 -11.18
N ASP A 453 -20.22 -5.98 -12.21
CA ASP A 453 -19.59 -5.97 -13.54
C ASP A 453 -20.29 -5.02 -14.55
N GLY A 454 -21.34 -4.33 -14.10
CA GLY A 454 -22.11 -3.39 -14.91
C GLY A 454 -22.95 -4.04 -16.03
N GLN A 455 -22.98 -5.37 -16.14
CA GLN A 455 -23.67 -6.11 -17.19
C GLN A 455 -24.74 -7.04 -16.62
N THR A 456 -25.98 -6.62 -16.69
CA THR A 456 -27.13 -7.49 -16.39
C THR A 456 -28.37 -7.09 -17.19
N THR A 457 -29.28 -8.02 -17.38
CA THR A 457 -30.56 -7.70 -17.99
C THR A 457 -31.55 -7.17 -16.95
N VAL A 458 -32.43 -6.26 -17.35
CA VAL A 458 -33.45 -5.71 -16.45
C VAL A 458 -34.30 -6.84 -15.83
N ALA A 459 -34.63 -7.87 -16.62
CA ALA A 459 -35.41 -9.01 -16.13
C ALA A 459 -34.67 -9.78 -15.03
N ARG A 460 -33.36 -10.05 -15.19
CA ARG A 460 -32.56 -10.76 -14.19
C ARG A 460 -32.36 -9.93 -12.90
N LEU A 461 -32.09 -8.63 -13.05
CA LEU A 461 -32.01 -7.73 -11.93
C LEU A 461 -33.34 -7.67 -11.15
N SER A 462 -34.46 -7.54 -11.85
CA SER A 462 -35.79 -7.55 -11.23
C SER A 462 -36.06 -8.86 -10.47
N ALA A 463 -35.74 -10.00 -11.06
CA ALA A 463 -35.94 -11.30 -10.40
C ALA A 463 -35.14 -11.47 -9.10
N VAL A 464 -33.86 -11.04 -9.08
CA VAL A 464 -33.02 -11.17 -7.87
C VAL A 464 -33.37 -10.13 -6.81
N THR A 465 -33.78 -8.91 -7.22
CA THR A 465 -34.25 -7.90 -6.27
C THR A 465 -35.58 -8.29 -5.63
N ASP A 466 -36.47 -8.93 -6.40
CA ASP A 466 -37.70 -9.50 -5.86
C ASP A 466 -37.43 -10.65 -4.90
N ALA A 467 -36.54 -11.59 -5.25
CA ALA A 467 -36.19 -12.72 -4.39
C ALA A 467 -35.53 -12.29 -3.06
N ALA A 468 -34.77 -11.19 -3.08
CA ALA A 468 -34.19 -10.61 -1.87
C ALA A 468 -35.13 -9.60 -1.15
N ALA A 469 -36.39 -9.46 -1.58
CA ALA A 469 -37.39 -8.52 -1.07
C ALA A 469 -36.87 -7.05 -1.02
N LEU A 470 -36.09 -6.63 -2.03
CA LEU A 470 -35.46 -5.30 -2.08
C LEU A 470 -36.43 -4.19 -2.48
N ASP A 471 -37.63 -4.50 -2.96
CA ASP A 471 -38.71 -3.56 -3.21
C ASP A 471 -39.01 -2.69 -1.98
N THR A 472 -39.12 -3.31 -0.82
CA THR A 472 -39.34 -2.63 0.48
C THR A 472 -38.11 -1.83 0.92
N VAL A 473 -36.90 -2.23 0.57
CA VAL A 473 -35.68 -1.46 0.83
C VAL A 473 -35.61 -0.23 -0.07
N ALA A 474 -35.83 -0.41 -1.35
CA ALA A 474 -35.83 0.68 -2.32
C ALA A 474 -36.87 1.76 -1.99
N ALA A 475 -38.05 1.37 -1.47
CA ALA A 475 -39.10 2.29 -1.06
C ALA A 475 -38.70 3.19 0.13
N VAL A 476 -37.79 2.73 1.01
CA VAL A 476 -37.35 3.47 2.20
C VAL A 476 -36.09 4.30 1.95
N LEU A 477 -35.29 3.92 0.95
CA LEU A 477 -34.06 4.63 0.60
C LEU A 477 -34.36 5.95 -0.14
N PRO A 478 -33.67 7.06 0.15
CA PRO A 478 -33.98 8.39 -0.40
C PRO A 478 -34.00 8.50 -1.92
N ARG A 479 -33.18 7.70 -2.61
CA ARG A 479 -33.07 7.62 -4.07
C ARG A 479 -33.26 6.19 -4.58
N GLY A 480 -34.03 5.37 -3.86
CA GLY A 480 -34.15 3.94 -4.19
C GLY A 480 -32.80 3.26 -4.23
N LEU A 481 -32.58 2.37 -5.18
CA LEU A 481 -31.30 1.66 -5.34
C LEU A 481 -30.11 2.56 -5.77
N GLU A 482 -30.36 3.80 -6.21
CA GLU A 482 -29.31 4.79 -6.50
C GLU A 482 -28.80 5.52 -5.24
N THR A 483 -29.23 5.10 -4.06
CA THR A 483 -28.74 5.63 -2.78
C THR A 483 -27.36 5.07 -2.47
N GLU A 484 -26.41 5.94 -2.10
CA GLU A 484 -25.08 5.56 -1.61
C GLU A 484 -25.22 4.84 -0.27
N VAL A 485 -24.59 3.66 -0.14
CA VAL A 485 -24.66 2.84 1.08
C VAL A 485 -23.55 3.16 2.06
N GLY A 486 -22.49 3.85 1.61
CA GLY A 486 -21.29 4.19 2.38
C GLY A 486 -20.38 2.99 2.66
N GLU A 487 -19.18 3.28 3.11
CA GLU A 487 -18.15 2.28 3.43
C GLU A 487 -18.69 1.20 4.38
N GLY A 488 -18.57 -0.07 4.00
CA GLY A 488 -19.11 -1.21 4.75
C GLY A 488 -20.63 -1.19 4.92
N GLY A 489 -21.36 -0.37 4.15
CA GLY A 489 -22.81 -0.24 4.26
C GLY A 489 -23.27 0.53 5.52
N ARG A 490 -22.51 1.51 5.98
CA ARG A 490 -22.80 2.28 7.22
C ARG A 490 -24.10 3.10 7.18
N TYR A 491 -24.63 3.40 6.00
CA TYR A 491 -25.85 4.19 5.83
C TYR A 491 -27.12 3.33 5.68
N VAL A 492 -26.97 2.00 5.72
CA VAL A 492 -28.09 1.07 5.63
C VAL A 492 -28.16 0.22 6.90
N SER A 493 -29.38 -0.24 7.25
CA SER A 493 -29.58 -1.15 8.39
C SER A 493 -28.95 -2.53 8.13
N GLY A 494 -28.78 -3.34 9.19
CA GLY A 494 -28.25 -4.70 9.07
C GLY A 494 -29.07 -5.57 8.11
N GLY A 495 -30.39 -5.54 8.22
CA GLY A 495 -31.28 -6.28 7.32
C GLY A 495 -31.29 -5.75 5.87
N GLN A 496 -31.16 -4.44 5.67
CA GLN A 496 -30.98 -3.88 4.33
C GLN A 496 -29.66 -4.34 3.70
N ARG A 497 -28.57 -4.33 4.47
CA ARG A 497 -27.26 -4.79 4.04
C ARG A 497 -27.28 -6.26 3.65
N GLN A 498 -27.89 -7.12 4.46
CA GLN A 498 -28.03 -8.55 4.15
C GLN A 498 -28.84 -8.78 2.87
N ARG A 499 -29.94 -8.07 2.68
CA ARG A 499 -30.76 -8.21 1.46
C ARG A 499 -30.02 -7.71 0.20
N LEU A 500 -29.27 -6.63 0.28
CA LEU A 500 -28.41 -6.16 -0.83
C LEU A 500 -27.35 -7.21 -1.20
N ALA A 501 -26.71 -7.78 -0.20
CA ALA A 501 -25.72 -8.84 -0.40
C ALA A 501 -26.32 -10.13 -0.93
N LEU A 502 -27.52 -10.49 -0.48
CA LEU A 502 -28.26 -11.64 -1.01
C LEU A 502 -28.60 -11.44 -2.49
N ALA A 503 -29.12 -10.27 -2.87
CA ALA A 503 -29.38 -9.96 -4.29
C ALA A 503 -28.11 -10.02 -5.14
N ARG A 504 -26.98 -9.51 -4.63
CA ARG A 504 -25.66 -9.63 -5.27
C ARG A 504 -25.28 -11.09 -5.47
N ALA A 505 -25.39 -11.90 -4.41
CA ALA A 505 -25.05 -13.32 -4.47
C ALA A 505 -25.94 -14.06 -5.49
N LEU A 506 -27.24 -13.78 -5.53
CA LEU A 506 -28.18 -14.37 -6.48
C LEU A 506 -27.91 -13.93 -7.92
N LEU A 507 -27.55 -12.64 -8.15
CA LEU A 507 -27.24 -12.13 -9.47
C LEU A 507 -26.01 -12.80 -10.08
N HIS A 508 -24.96 -12.97 -9.28
CA HIS A 508 -23.68 -13.53 -9.71
C HIS A 508 -23.56 -15.04 -9.45
N SER A 509 -24.59 -15.66 -8.89
CA SER A 509 -24.51 -17.07 -8.55
C SER A 509 -24.44 -17.95 -9.81
N PRO A 510 -23.49 -18.90 -9.82
CA PRO A 510 -23.49 -20.03 -10.73
C PRO A 510 -24.58 -21.04 -10.35
N ASP A 511 -24.52 -22.26 -10.90
CA ASP A 511 -25.47 -23.32 -10.58
C ASP A 511 -25.36 -23.79 -9.13
N GLY A 512 -24.18 -23.80 -8.52
CA GLY A 512 -23.95 -24.04 -7.09
C GLY A 512 -23.91 -22.73 -6.28
N LEU A 513 -24.67 -22.65 -5.18
CA LEU A 513 -24.67 -21.50 -4.27
C LEU A 513 -24.69 -21.98 -2.82
N MET A 514 -23.74 -21.50 -2.00
CA MET A 514 -23.79 -21.63 -0.55
C MET A 514 -24.04 -20.28 0.10
N LEU A 515 -25.06 -20.22 0.96
CA LEU A 515 -25.40 -19.06 1.80
C LEU A 515 -25.20 -19.39 3.28
N VAL A 516 -24.58 -18.49 4.04
CA VAL A 516 -24.41 -18.66 5.49
C VAL A 516 -25.19 -17.59 6.22
N ASP A 517 -26.21 -18.01 6.96
CA ASP A 517 -27.10 -17.14 7.73
C ASP A 517 -27.54 -15.86 6.99
N PRO A 518 -28.15 -15.98 5.80
CA PRO A 518 -28.40 -14.81 4.94
C PRO A 518 -29.45 -13.84 5.50
N THR A 519 -30.12 -14.16 6.61
CA THR A 519 -31.31 -13.44 7.10
C THR A 519 -31.31 -13.11 8.59
N THR A 520 -30.17 -13.17 9.29
CA THR A 520 -30.10 -12.99 10.76
C THR A 520 -30.58 -11.62 11.28
N SER A 521 -30.60 -10.60 10.45
CA SER A 521 -31.02 -9.23 10.83
C SER A 521 -32.34 -8.81 10.17
N ILE A 522 -33.15 -9.78 9.72
CA ILE A 522 -34.40 -9.57 8.99
C ILE A 522 -35.57 -10.08 9.84
N ASP A 523 -36.72 -9.44 9.75
CA ASP A 523 -37.94 -9.86 10.44
C ASP A 523 -38.53 -11.15 9.87
N ALA A 524 -39.25 -11.91 10.69
CA ALA A 524 -39.76 -13.23 10.34
C ALA A 524 -40.70 -13.25 9.11
N ALA A 525 -41.51 -12.21 8.91
CA ALA A 525 -42.41 -12.14 7.78
C ALA A 525 -41.64 -11.95 6.44
N THR A 526 -40.65 -11.08 6.48
CA THR A 526 -39.74 -10.87 5.34
C THR A 526 -38.89 -12.13 5.05
N ILE A 527 -38.44 -12.86 6.09
CA ILE A 527 -37.69 -14.10 5.92
C ILE A 527 -38.53 -15.16 5.20
N ALA A 528 -39.80 -15.33 5.57
CA ALA A 528 -40.68 -16.29 4.91
C ALA A 528 -40.87 -15.96 3.41
N THR A 529 -41.04 -14.67 3.09
CA THR A 529 -41.14 -14.19 1.71
C THR A 529 -39.87 -14.46 0.91
N ILE A 530 -38.69 -14.18 1.51
CA ILE A 530 -37.39 -14.45 0.89
C ILE A 530 -37.21 -15.95 0.67
N ALA A 531 -37.53 -16.79 1.65
CA ALA A 531 -37.37 -18.24 1.56
C ALA A 531 -38.15 -18.83 0.38
N GLU A 532 -39.43 -18.46 0.23
CA GLU A 532 -40.27 -18.91 -0.88
C GLU A 532 -39.74 -18.42 -2.26
N ARG A 533 -39.43 -17.13 -2.36
CA ARG A 533 -38.96 -16.52 -3.62
C ARG A 533 -37.58 -17.03 -4.01
N LEU A 534 -36.68 -17.25 -3.04
CA LEU A 534 -35.35 -17.81 -3.25
C LEU A 534 -35.46 -19.25 -3.76
N HIS A 535 -36.26 -20.09 -3.13
CA HIS A 535 -36.50 -21.46 -3.55
C HIS A 535 -36.97 -21.50 -5.01
N LYS A 536 -37.99 -20.71 -5.36
CA LYS A 536 -38.50 -20.63 -6.72
C LYS A 536 -37.48 -20.11 -7.74
N LEU A 537 -36.69 -19.08 -7.39
CA LEU A 537 -35.67 -18.53 -8.28
C LEU A 537 -34.53 -19.53 -8.55
N ARG A 538 -34.26 -20.39 -7.59
CA ARG A 538 -33.17 -21.36 -7.65
C ARG A 538 -33.61 -22.77 -8.01
N GLU A 539 -34.86 -22.99 -8.37
CA GLU A 539 -35.40 -24.29 -8.77
C GLU A 539 -34.51 -24.96 -9.84
N GLY A 540 -34.13 -26.23 -9.60
CA GLY A 540 -33.21 -26.98 -10.46
C GLY A 540 -31.74 -26.62 -10.36
N ARG A 541 -31.35 -25.73 -9.44
CA ARG A 541 -29.96 -25.35 -9.17
C ARG A 541 -29.56 -25.73 -7.75
N THR A 542 -28.35 -26.20 -7.57
CA THR A 542 -27.85 -26.62 -6.26
C THR A 542 -27.71 -25.44 -5.30
N THR A 543 -28.38 -25.52 -4.16
CA THR A 543 -28.39 -24.47 -3.16
C THR A 543 -28.19 -25.05 -1.77
N ILE A 544 -27.15 -24.59 -1.08
CA ILE A 544 -26.84 -24.97 0.32
C ILE A 544 -27.09 -23.75 1.20
N ILE A 545 -27.88 -23.88 2.24
CA ILE A 545 -28.13 -22.79 3.18
C ILE A 545 -27.81 -23.25 4.60
N ALA A 546 -26.70 -22.77 5.15
CA ALA A 546 -26.37 -22.96 6.56
C ALA A 546 -27.13 -21.92 7.41
N THR A 547 -28.12 -22.36 8.18
CA THR A 547 -28.97 -21.46 8.97
C THR A 547 -29.73 -22.19 10.06
N THR A 548 -30.16 -21.42 11.08
CA THR A 548 -31.10 -21.91 12.10
C THR A 548 -32.52 -21.35 11.90
N SER A 549 -32.81 -20.70 10.79
CA SER A 549 -34.13 -20.12 10.50
C SER A 549 -35.12 -21.18 10.04
N PRO A 550 -36.20 -21.46 10.82
CA PRO A 550 -37.19 -22.50 10.44
C PRO A 550 -37.89 -22.20 9.12
N ALA A 551 -38.15 -20.92 8.82
CA ALA A 551 -38.81 -20.52 7.57
C ALA A 551 -37.99 -20.83 6.31
N ILE A 552 -36.65 -20.75 6.40
CA ILE A 552 -35.77 -21.17 5.31
C ILE A 552 -35.69 -22.70 5.25
N LEU A 553 -35.49 -23.35 6.40
CA LEU A 553 -35.33 -24.79 6.46
C LEU A 553 -36.58 -25.57 5.98
N ASP A 554 -37.79 -24.99 6.16
CA ASP A 554 -39.07 -25.58 5.65
C ASP A 554 -39.17 -25.54 4.11
N GLN A 555 -38.38 -24.73 3.44
CA GLN A 555 -38.31 -24.65 1.97
C GLN A 555 -37.19 -25.50 1.37
N MET A 556 -36.40 -26.20 2.20
CA MET A 556 -35.34 -27.10 1.73
C MET A 556 -35.86 -28.48 1.47
N ASP A 557 -35.31 -29.18 0.48
CA ASP A 557 -35.65 -30.57 0.16
C ASP A 557 -35.30 -31.49 1.33
N GLU A 558 -34.09 -31.29 1.89
CA GLU A 558 -33.56 -31.96 3.06
C GLU A 558 -32.78 -31.01 3.96
N VAL A 559 -32.65 -31.38 5.21
CA VAL A 559 -31.80 -30.68 6.20
C VAL A 559 -30.85 -31.70 6.83
N VAL A 560 -29.57 -31.29 6.90
CA VAL A 560 -28.51 -32.06 7.56
C VAL A 560 -28.18 -31.41 8.90
N LEU A 561 -28.18 -32.20 9.96
CA LEU A 561 -27.74 -31.81 11.29
C LEU A 561 -26.33 -32.33 11.56
N PHE A 562 -25.42 -31.41 11.92
CA PHE A 562 -24.07 -31.75 12.35
C PHE A 562 -23.87 -31.51 13.85
N ASP A 563 -23.04 -32.37 14.47
CA ASP A 563 -22.57 -32.17 15.84
C ASP A 563 -21.37 -31.22 15.92
N VAL A 564 -20.81 -31.03 17.13
CA VAL A 564 -19.68 -30.14 17.40
C VAL A 564 -18.36 -30.63 16.78
N ASP A 565 -18.27 -31.90 16.43
CA ASP A 565 -17.10 -32.53 15.83
C ASP A 565 -17.21 -32.60 14.29
N GLY A 566 -18.32 -32.10 13.71
CA GLY A 566 -18.56 -32.12 12.27
C GLY A 566 -19.08 -33.49 11.75
N ARG A 567 -19.68 -34.33 12.62
CA ARG A 567 -20.29 -35.55 12.17
C ARG A 567 -21.76 -35.33 11.82
N GLU A 568 -22.20 -35.92 10.72
CA GLU A 568 -23.60 -35.94 10.34
C GLU A 568 -24.39 -36.78 11.35
N VAL A 569 -25.32 -36.15 12.07
CA VAL A 569 -26.14 -36.79 13.11
C VAL A 569 -27.48 -37.26 12.55
N ALA A 570 -28.05 -36.49 11.62
CA ALA A 570 -29.32 -36.79 11.00
C ALA A 570 -29.48 -36.05 9.66
N ARG A 571 -30.21 -36.67 8.73
CA ARG A 571 -30.60 -36.06 7.44
C ARG A 571 -32.06 -36.47 7.15
N ALA A 572 -32.93 -35.47 7.07
CA ALA A 572 -34.33 -35.63 6.74
C ALA A 572 -34.98 -34.29 6.42
N PRO A 573 -36.20 -34.23 5.88
CA PRO A 573 -36.95 -32.98 5.78
C PRO A 573 -37.10 -32.28 7.14
N HIS A 574 -37.11 -30.92 7.10
CA HIS A 574 -37.19 -30.08 8.32
C HIS A 574 -38.26 -30.54 9.31
N ARG A 575 -39.47 -30.89 8.79
CA ARG A 575 -40.63 -31.30 9.61
C ARG A 575 -40.39 -32.59 10.38
N ASP A 576 -39.65 -33.53 9.80
CA ASP A 576 -39.35 -34.81 10.44
C ASP A 576 -38.30 -34.64 11.54
N LEU A 577 -37.30 -33.73 11.32
CA LEU A 577 -36.29 -33.41 12.30
C LEU A 577 -36.83 -32.67 13.52
N LEU A 578 -37.98 -32.00 13.43
CA LEU A 578 -38.61 -31.33 14.58
C LEU A 578 -38.99 -32.28 15.72
N SER A 579 -39.07 -33.59 15.46
CA SER A 579 -39.27 -34.58 16.50
C SER A 579 -38.05 -34.80 17.41
N ARG A 580 -36.87 -34.36 17.01
CA ARG A 580 -35.60 -34.53 17.72
C ARG A 580 -35.32 -33.34 18.65
N ASP A 581 -34.92 -33.62 19.89
CA ASP A 581 -34.62 -32.59 20.89
C ASP A 581 -33.32 -31.85 20.59
N ASP A 582 -32.28 -32.57 20.09
CA ASP A 582 -30.99 -31.97 19.69
C ASP A 582 -31.16 -30.97 18.55
N TYR A 583 -31.99 -31.29 17.56
CA TYR A 583 -32.29 -30.38 16.45
C TYR A 583 -33.05 -29.14 16.93
N ARG A 584 -34.12 -29.31 17.74
CA ARG A 584 -34.89 -28.17 18.27
C ARG A 584 -34.05 -27.24 19.11
N GLY A 585 -33.12 -27.80 19.89
CA GLY A 585 -32.19 -27.02 20.71
C GLY A 585 -31.26 -26.13 19.91
N MET A 586 -31.00 -26.46 18.66
CA MET A 586 -30.17 -25.62 17.76
C MET A 586 -30.96 -24.55 16.99
N LEU A 587 -32.27 -24.65 16.90
CA LEU A 587 -33.14 -23.68 16.24
C LEU A 587 -33.58 -22.55 17.19
N SER A 588 -33.35 -22.65 18.50
CA SER A 588 -33.80 -21.74 19.55
C SER A 588 -32.80 -20.58 19.84
#